data_43a40598a8bd330fb3722af6f3b2ac5c
#
_entry.id   43a40598a8bd330fb3722af6f3b2ac5c
#
_cell.length_a   1.000
_cell.length_b   1.000
_cell.length_c   1.000
_cell.angle_alpha   90.00
_cell.angle_beta   90.00
_cell.angle_gamma   90.00
#
_symmetry.space_group_name_H-M   'P 1'
#
loop_
_entity.id
_entity.type
_entity.pdbx_description
1 polymer ?
#
loop_
_entity_poly.entity_id
_entity_poly.type
_entity_poly.pdbx_seq_one_letter_code
_entity_poly.pdbx_strand_id
1 'polypeptide(L)'
;MKKIISILLIISLVCSFCACGKNDLKETTSFSTEAETSEATEKQESTSESQSESQTESAPAPEPMDKIKNTKKVLYGKNTGTKKTYTGLEPLPTVNLPVIDPDNLKGLSTAPHNHSYGVSKNELPHEISVNNQEFYEKYGAICLDTKGEKVIYLTFDCGYENGCTGRILDTLKEKNVPAAFFVTLSHVKSNPDLIARMINEGHIVGNHSDTHPNFSTISRTRMVQEIQNLDNYLRTKFGYSAPYFRFPEGACSENSLELVQSIGFKSVFWSTAYADWDINNPKGKQYAFDTITARLHPGCILLLHAVSKDNADALGDIIDYAREQGYEFKAL
;
A
#
# COMPACT_ATOMS: atom_id res chain seq x y z
N MET A 1 -16.74 12.82 -61.39
CA MET A 1 -16.27 14.15 -61.87
C MET A 1 -16.03 15.03 -60.65
N LYS A 2 -14.88 15.72 -60.66
CA LYS A 2 -14.36 16.73 -59.71
C LYS A 2 -13.91 16.14 -58.36
N LYS A 3 -12.67 15.86 -58.06
CA LYS A 3 -11.32 16.51 -57.97
C LYS A 3 -11.37 17.79 -57.10
N ILE A 4 -10.35 17.80 -56.19
CA ILE A 4 -9.59 19.00 -55.72
C ILE A 4 -9.62 19.09 -54.17
N ILE A 5 -8.60 19.35 -53.41
CA ILE A 5 -7.12 19.47 -53.45
C ILE A 5 -6.62 19.42 -52.03
N SER A 6 -5.46 18.85 -51.83
CA SER A 6 -4.62 18.92 -50.64
C SER A 6 -4.08 20.34 -50.43
N ILE A 7 -3.97 20.76 -49.19
CA ILE A 7 -3.02 21.79 -48.79
C ILE A 7 -2.23 21.30 -47.59
N LEU A 8 -0.98 20.98 -47.82
CA LEU A 8 0.08 20.89 -46.82
C LEU A 8 0.51 22.31 -46.44
N LEU A 9 0.64 22.56 -45.15
CA LEU A 9 1.41 23.71 -44.69
C LEU A 9 2.54 23.21 -43.77
N ILE A 10 3.73 23.29 -44.31
CA ILE A 10 5.02 23.13 -43.67
C ILE A 10 5.39 24.49 -43.08
N ILE A 11 5.67 24.55 -41.79
CA ILE A 11 6.37 25.71 -41.21
C ILE A 11 7.64 25.18 -40.52
N SER A 12 8.72 25.72 -41.03
CA SER A 12 10.10 25.41 -40.78
C SER A 12 10.62 25.97 -39.46
N LEU A 13 11.51 25.21 -38.93
CA LEU A 13 12.52 25.40 -37.90
C LEU A 13 13.38 26.66 -38.13
N VAL A 14 13.61 27.43 -37.08
CA VAL A 14 14.77 28.33 -37.00
C VAL A 14 15.52 28.04 -35.69
N CYS A 15 16.69 27.47 -35.87
CA CYS A 15 17.76 27.40 -34.87
C CYS A 15 18.43 28.76 -34.74
N SER A 16 18.73 29.19 -33.55
CA SER A 16 19.78 30.16 -33.28
C SER A 16 20.67 29.67 -32.17
N PHE A 17 21.87 29.32 -32.55
CA PHE A 17 23.04 29.17 -31.68
C PHE A 17 23.53 30.53 -31.25
N CYS A 18 23.92 30.66 -30.01
CA CYS A 18 24.98 31.59 -29.64
C CYS A 18 25.83 30.97 -28.52
N ALA A 19 27.10 30.97 -28.76
CA ALA A 19 28.14 30.33 -27.98
C ALA A 19 28.94 31.34 -27.16
N CYS A 20 29.74 30.80 -26.26
CA CYS A 20 31.01 31.30 -25.69
C CYS A 20 30.98 32.27 -24.49
N GLY A 21 31.72 31.81 -23.48
CA GLY A 21 32.31 32.60 -22.42
C GLY A 21 33.00 31.75 -21.37
N LYS A 22 34.24 31.28 -21.68
CA LYS A 22 35.19 30.75 -20.68
C LYS A 22 35.71 31.87 -19.80
N ASN A 23 35.95 31.62 -18.53
CA ASN A 23 37.13 32.11 -17.82
C ASN A 23 37.50 31.19 -16.65
N ASP A 24 38.72 30.69 -16.76
CA ASP A 24 39.57 30.08 -15.73
C ASP A 24 40.07 31.15 -14.75
N LEU A 25 40.42 30.67 -13.55
CA LEU A 25 41.59 30.99 -12.74
C LEU A 25 41.38 30.40 -11.34
N LYS A 26 42.07 29.32 -11.01
CA LYS A 26 43.36 29.12 -10.37
C LYS A 26 43.43 29.53 -8.90
N GLU A 27 43.78 28.51 -8.15
CA GLU A 27 44.92 28.29 -7.23
C GLU A 27 44.85 29.01 -5.89
N THR A 28 45.14 28.39 -4.87
CA THR A 28 46.03 27.52 -4.11
C THR A 28 45.93 27.92 -2.65
N THR A 29 45.99 27.07 -1.70
CA THR A 29 47.14 26.63 -0.91
C THR A 29 46.74 25.72 0.23
N SER A 30 47.50 24.69 0.31
CA SER A 30 47.72 23.73 1.41
C SER A 30 48.21 24.42 2.69
N PHE A 31 47.89 23.85 3.85
CA PHE A 31 48.87 23.63 4.90
C PHE A 31 48.54 22.44 5.79
N SER A 32 49.56 21.69 6.04
CA SER A 32 49.77 20.43 6.68
C SER A 32 49.88 20.48 8.20
N THR A 33 49.64 19.30 8.80
CA THR A 33 50.32 18.66 9.94
C THR A 33 50.33 19.37 11.30
N GLU A 34 49.91 18.64 12.32
CA GLU A 34 50.81 17.82 13.16
C GLU A 34 50.05 16.94 14.15
N ALA A 35 50.61 15.78 14.38
CA ALA A 35 50.22 14.78 15.36
C ALA A 35 50.84 15.10 16.72
N GLU A 36 50.15 14.76 17.80
CA GLU A 36 50.83 14.38 19.04
C GLU A 36 50.14 13.24 19.78
N THR A 37 50.92 12.20 19.96
CA THR A 37 50.78 11.03 20.81
C THR A 37 51.03 11.36 22.26
N SER A 38 50.26 10.77 23.20
CA SER A 38 50.83 10.40 24.48
C SER A 38 50.12 9.19 25.09
N GLU A 39 50.96 8.28 25.56
CA GLU A 39 50.75 6.94 26.10
C GLU A 39 50.14 6.90 27.50
N ALA A 40 49.46 5.81 27.73
CA ALA A 40 49.48 4.87 28.85
C ALA A 40 49.39 5.34 30.30
N THR A 41 48.49 4.70 31.05
CA THR A 41 48.88 3.93 32.26
C THR A 41 47.76 2.96 32.68
N GLU A 42 48.13 1.69 32.80
CA GLU A 42 47.39 0.61 33.44
C GLU A 42 47.13 0.86 34.94
N LYS A 43 46.00 0.42 35.42
CA LYS A 43 45.91 -0.24 36.75
C LYS A 43 44.76 -1.24 36.78
N GLN A 44 45.14 -2.49 37.03
CA GLN A 44 44.30 -3.61 37.47
C GLN A 44 43.89 -3.42 38.93
N GLU A 45 42.64 -3.86 39.22
CA GLU A 45 42.28 -4.67 40.42
C GLU A 45 40.79 -5.00 40.30
N SER A 46 40.43 -6.16 40.08
CA SER A 46 40.06 -7.42 40.75
C SER A 46 38.69 -7.43 41.38
N THR A 47 37.90 -8.41 40.87
CA THR A 47 36.87 -9.25 41.53
C THR A 47 35.60 -8.68 42.08
N SER A 48 34.46 -9.02 41.43
CA SER A 48 33.50 -9.95 42.06
C SER A 48 32.46 -10.42 40.99
N GLU A 49 32.36 -11.73 40.88
CA GLU A 49 31.30 -12.43 40.13
C GLU A 49 29.95 -12.11 40.72
N SER A 50 29.02 -11.71 39.83
CA SER A 50 27.58 -11.91 40.06
C SER A 50 27.01 -12.33 38.72
N GLN A 51 26.74 -13.62 38.61
CA GLN A 51 25.95 -14.20 37.52
C GLN A 51 24.53 -13.59 37.57
N SER A 52 24.20 -12.79 36.58
CA SER A 52 22.86 -12.47 36.22
C SER A 52 22.56 -13.21 34.93
N GLU A 53 21.84 -14.31 35.05
CA GLU A 53 21.21 -14.98 33.91
C GLU A 53 20.25 -13.97 33.26
N SER A 54 20.66 -13.41 32.15
CA SER A 54 19.81 -12.72 31.20
C SER A 54 18.98 -13.81 30.51
N GLN A 55 17.78 -14.05 30.99
CA GLN A 55 16.75 -14.70 30.22
C GLN A 55 16.45 -13.77 29.04
N THR A 56 16.98 -14.11 27.88
CA THR A 56 16.47 -13.62 26.59
C THR A 56 15.05 -14.18 26.45
N GLU A 57 14.08 -13.38 26.82
CA GLU A 57 12.69 -13.62 26.49
C GLU A 57 12.61 -13.58 24.94
N SER A 58 12.55 -14.75 24.34
CA SER A 58 12.34 -14.88 22.90
C SER A 58 10.99 -14.23 22.57
N ALA A 59 10.98 -13.30 21.62
CA ALA A 59 9.75 -12.73 21.08
C ALA A 59 8.76 -13.86 20.78
N PRO A 60 7.48 -13.72 21.16
CA PRO A 60 6.49 -14.76 20.95
C PRO A 60 6.40 -15.06 19.45
N ALA A 61 6.40 -16.34 19.11
CA ALA A 61 6.20 -16.79 17.73
C ALA A 61 4.90 -16.16 17.17
N PRO A 62 4.87 -15.72 15.90
CA PRO A 62 3.69 -15.10 15.31
C PRO A 62 2.50 -16.07 15.43
N GLU A 63 1.33 -15.53 15.82
CA GLU A 63 0.12 -16.32 15.96
C GLU A 63 -0.25 -16.97 14.60
N PRO A 64 -0.71 -18.24 14.61
CA PRO A 64 -1.18 -18.91 13.40
C PRO A 64 -2.27 -18.09 12.69
N MET A 65 -2.26 -18.05 11.37
CA MET A 65 -3.25 -17.30 10.56
C MET A 65 -4.70 -17.63 10.90
N ASP A 66 -4.97 -18.86 11.33
CA ASP A 66 -6.30 -19.29 11.81
C ASP A 66 -6.80 -18.48 13.01
N LYS A 67 -5.89 -17.81 13.73
CA LYS A 67 -6.20 -16.93 14.86
C LYS A 67 -6.22 -15.44 14.51
N ILE A 68 -5.75 -15.06 13.34
CA ILE A 68 -5.84 -13.68 12.85
C ILE A 68 -7.30 -13.41 12.49
N LYS A 69 -8.10 -13.19 13.51
CA LYS A 69 -9.50 -12.76 13.35
C LYS A 69 -9.48 -11.27 13.08
N ASN A 70 -10.07 -10.90 11.95
CA ASN A 70 -10.44 -9.50 11.75
C ASN A 70 -11.26 -9.07 12.98
N THR A 71 -10.71 -8.17 13.79
CA THR A 71 -11.23 -7.81 15.11
C THR A 71 -12.61 -7.14 15.08
N LYS A 72 -13.13 -6.82 13.91
CA LYS A 72 -14.50 -6.37 13.74
C LYS A 72 -15.42 -7.56 13.44
N LYS A 73 -15.89 -8.20 14.49
CA LYS A 73 -16.89 -9.30 14.54
C LYS A 73 -18.16 -9.08 13.69
N VAL A 74 -18.33 -7.90 13.10
CA VAL A 74 -19.54 -7.46 12.37
C VAL A 74 -19.44 -7.74 10.86
N LEU A 75 -18.27 -8.12 10.35
CA LEU A 75 -17.99 -8.16 8.92
C LEU A 75 -18.30 -9.51 8.26
N TYR A 76 -18.46 -10.57 9.06
CA TYR A 76 -18.72 -11.91 8.56
C TYR A 76 -20.13 -12.35 8.90
N GLY A 77 -20.84 -12.93 7.92
CA GLY A 77 -22.07 -13.66 8.16
C GLY A 77 -21.82 -14.90 9.01
N LYS A 78 -22.87 -15.42 9.69
CA LYS A 78 -22.79 -16.72 10.34
C LYS A 78 -23.11 -17.79 9.32
N ASN A 79 -22.27 -18.81 9.22
CA ASN A 79 -22.56 -19.98 8.39
C ASN A 79 -23.63 -20.83 9.10
N THR A 80 -24.86 -20.79 8.60
CA THR A 80 -25.96 -21.62 9.10
C THR A 80 -26.16 -22.89 8.22
N GLY A 81 -25.37 -23.05 7.17
CA GLY A 81 -25.46 -24.17 6.23
C GLY A 81 -26.66 -24.14 5.29
N THR A 82 -27.49 -23.09 5.35
CA THR A 82 -28.75 -23.00 4.58
C THR A 82 -28.58 -22.34 3.22
N LYS A 83 -27.59 -21.45 3.06
CA LYS A 83 -27.25 -20.82 1.78
C LYS A 83 -25.75 -20.80 1.54
N LYS A 84 -25.39 -21.05 0.31
CA LYS A 84 -24.00 -21.18 -0.10
C LYS A 84 -23.54 -19.88 -0.78
N THR A 85 -22.71 -19.14 -0.09
CA THR A 85 -21.81 -18.16 -0.71
C THR A 85 -20.53 -18.88 -1.16
N TYR A 86 -19.66 -18.18 -1.88
CA TYR A 86 -18.36 -18.72 -2.27
C TYR A 86 -17.47 -19.07 -1.06
N THR A 87 -17.63 -18.37 0.06
CA THR A 87 -16.90 -18.66 1.31
C THR A 87 -17.54 -19.73 2.19
N GLY A 88 -18.76 -20.15 1.86
CA GLY A 88 -19.59 -20.99 2.75
C GLY A 88 -20.27 -20.23 3.90
N LEU A 89 -20.03 -18.93 4.04
CA LEU A 89 -20.73 -18.07 5.02
C LEU A 89 -22.16 -17.76 4.54
N GLU A 90 -23.04 -17.40 5.48
CA GLU A 90 -24.35 -16.85 5.12
C GLU A 90 -24.23 -15.53 4.37
N PRO A 91 -25.03 -15.30 3.33
CA PRO A 91 -25.06 -14.00 2.67
C PRO A 91 -25.50 -12.90 3.63
N LEU A 92 -24.82 -11.76 3.57
CA LEU A 92 -25.26 -10.56 4.28
C LEU A 92 -26.30 -9.82 3.45
N PRO A 93 -27.25 -9.10 4.08
CA PRO A 93 -28.20 -8.25 3.37
C PRO A 93 -27.46 -7.13 2.62
N THR A 94 -28.00 -6.73 1.49
CA THR A 94 -27.53 -5.53 0.79
C THR A 94 -27.76 -4.29 1.64
N VAL A 95 -26.92 -3.29 1.44
CA VAL A 95 -27.06 -1.96 2.05
C VAL A 95 -27.33 -0.93 0.98
N ASN A 96 -28.09 0.10 1.35
CA ASN A 96 -28.24 1.30 0.54
C ASN A 96 -27.50 2.42 1.27
N LEU A 97 -26.30 2.71 0.79
CA LEU A 97 -25.45 3.74 1.39
C LEU A 97 -26.05 5.13 1.07
N PRO A 98 -26.16 6.04 2.06
CA PRO A 98 -26.69 7.38 1.80
C PRO A 98 -25.70 8.20 0.97
N VAL A 99 -26.20 9.01 0.04
CA VAL A 99 -25.41 10.06 -0.60
C VAL A 99 -25.47 11.29 0.29
N ILE A 100 -24.47 11.42 1.17
CA ILE A 100 -24.38 12.55 2.09
C ILE A 100 -23.91 13.78 1.32
N ASP A 101 -24.60 14.92 1.48
CA ASP A 101 -24.27 16.20 0.84
C ASP A 101 -23.97 16.06 -0.68
N PRO A 102 -24.95 15.59 -1.50
CA PRO A 102 -24.71 15.25 -2.91
C PRO A 102 -24.15 16.40 -3.74
N ASP A 103 -24.49 17.63 -3.38
CA ASP A 103 -24.12 18.85 -4.08
C ASP A 103 -22.90 19.56 -3.46
N ASN A 104 -22.23 18.92 -2.47
CA ASN A 104 -21.09 19.48 -1.76
C ASN A 104 -21.36 20.88 -1.17
N LEU A 105 -22.50 21.06 -0.51
CA LEU A 105 -22.90 22.32 0.11
C LEU A 105 -21.97 22.77 1.23
N LYS A 106 -21.21 21.83 1.81
CA LYS A 106 -20.12 22.12 2.75
C LYS A 106 -18.96 22.87 2.09
N GLY A 107 -18.88 22.92 0.76
CA GLY A 107 -17.83 23.61 0.02
C GLY A 107 -16.45 22.99 0.17
N LEU A 108 -16.38 21.66 0.38
CA LEU A 108 -15.10 20.94 0.47
C LEU A 108 -14.37 21.00 -0.87
N SER A 109 -13.05 21.10 -0.82
CA SER A 109 -12.22 21.16 -2.02
C SER A 109 -12.41 19.91 -2.89
N THR A 110 -12.71 20.12 -4.17
CA THR A 110 -12.72 19.10 -5.22
C THR A 110 -11.40 19.04 -5.99
N ALA A 111 -10.45 19.91 -5.64
CA ALA A 111 -9.14 19.91 -6.27
C ALA A 111 -8.47 18.54 -6.05
N PRO A 112 -7.91 17.93 -7.12
CA PRO A 112 -7.25 16.65 -7.00
C PRO A 112 -6.10 16.70 -5.99
N HIS A 113 -6.09 15.75 -5.07
CA HIS A 113 -4.97 15.41 -4.21
C HIS A 113 -4.51 14.01 -4.64
N ASN A 114 -3.48 13.97 -5.49
CA ASN A 114 -2.90 12.73 -5.92
C ASN A 114 -1.94 12.24 -4.84
N HIS A 115 -2.21 11.06 -4.32
CA HIS A 115 -1.37 10.48 -3.28
C HIS A 115 0.07 10.29 -3.77
N SER A 116 1.02 10.68 -2.94
CA SER A 116 2.45 10.49 -3.14
C SER A 116 3.10 10.05 -1.82
N TYR A 117 4.25 9.38 -1.87
CA TYR A 117 4.84 8.80 -0.67
C TYR A 117 6.35 9.05 -0.52
N GLY A 118 7.06 9.43 -1.59
CA GLY A 118 8.52 9.56 -1.58
C GLY A 118 9.23 8.22 -1.40
N VAL A 119 10.56 8.25 -1.39
CA VAL A 119 11.39 7.06 -1.19
C VAL A 119 12.02 7.12 0.20
N SER A 120 11.59 6.20 1.07
CA SER A 120 12.13 6.03 2.42
C SER A 120 13.61 5.67 2.38
N LYS A 121 14.38 6.13 3.35
CA LYS A 121 15.81 5.88 3.51
C LYS A 121 16.16 5.71 4.99
N ASN A 122 17.18 4.91 5.26
CA ASN A 122 17.71 4.72 6.63
C ASN A 122 16.61 4.29 7.63
N GLU A 123 15.70 3.43 7.18
CA GLU A 123 14.55 2.98 7.98
C GLU A 123 13.65 4.11 8.51
N LEU A 124 13.61 5.25 7.84
CA LEU A 124 12.73 6.36 8.20
C LEU A 124 11.68 6.58 7.11
N PRO A 125 10.41 6.83 7.48
CA PRO A 125 9.40 7.23 6.51
C PRO A 125 9.82 8.54 5.85
N HIS A 126 9.49 8.69 4.56
CA HIS A 126 9.76 9.95 3.86
C HIS A 126 8.83 11.05 4.38
N GLU A 127 9.31 12.29 4.45
CA GLU A 127 8.54 13.45 4.93
C GLU A 127 7.20 13.64 4.20
N ILE A 128 7.13 13.32 2.90
CA ILE A 128 5.90 13.35 2.13
C ILE A 128 4.85 12.40 2.73
N SER A 129 5.25 11.19 3.16
CA SER A 129 4.34 10.23 3.79
C SER A 129 3.86 10.74 5.16
N VAL A 130 4.73 11.39 5.93
CA VAL A 130 4.39 11.99 7.22
C VAL A 130 3.38 13.12 7.03
N ASN A 131 3.65 14.06 6.12
CA ASN A 131 2.77 15.19 5.83
C ASN A 131 1.40 14.72 5.28
N ASN A 132 1.41 13.69 4.43
CA ASN A 132 0.17 13.10 3.94
C ASN A 132 -0.62 12.43 5.08
N GLN A 133 0.05 11.77 6.02
CA GLN A 133 -0.64 11.17 7.17
C GLN A 133 -1.35 12.24 8.01
N GLU A 134 -0.71 13.37 8.30
CA GLU A 134 -1.32 14.50 9.02
C GLU A 134 -2.55 15.07 8.27
N PHE A 135 -2.49 15.11 6.94
CA PHE A 135 -3.63 15.53 6.12
C PHE A 135 -4.77 14.50 6.18
N TYR A 136 -4.46 13.21 6.05
CA TYR A 136 -5.44 12.12 5.99
C TYR A 136 -6.14 11.87 7.33
N GLU A 137 -5.48 12.12 8.45
CA GLU A 137 -6.08 11.94 9.79
C GLU A 137 -7.36 12.75 9.97
N LYS A 138 -7.48 13.91 9.34
CA LYS A 138 -8.68 14.76 9.35
C LYS A 138 -9.92 14.04 8.81
N TYR A 139 -9.70 13.03 7.96
CA TYR A 139 -10.72 12.24 7.30
C TYR A 139 -10.70 10.77 7.75
N GLY A 140 -10.06 10.46 8.88
CA GLY A 140 -9.93 9.10 9.38
C GLY A 140 -9.19 8.15 8.43
N ALA A 141 -8.46 8.68 7.45
CA ALA A 141 -7.67 7.90 6.50
C ALA A 141 -6.25 7.66 7.01
N ILE A 142 -5.58 6.64 6.46
CA ILE A 142 -4.22 6.29 6.83
C ILE A 142 -3.36 6.01 5.61
N CYS A 143 -2.08 6.42 5.66
CA CYS A 143 -1.04 6.00 4.74
C CYS A 143 0.22 5.50 5.46
N LEU A 144 0.34 5.77 6.76
CA LEU A 144 1.49 5.47 7.61
C LEU A 144 1.01 5.25 9.05
N ASP A 145 1.51 4.23 9.74
CA ASP A 145 1.38 4.12 11.19
C ASP A 145 2.50 4.90 11.87
N THR A 146 2.14 5.95 12.58
CA THR A 146 3.08 6.90 13.19
C THR A 146 3.61 6.50 14.57
N LYS A 147 3.27 5.29 15.05
CA LYS A 147 3.72 4.81 16.38
C LYS A 147 5.22 4.52 16.47
N GLY A 148 5.91 4.42 15.34
CA GLY A 148 7.34 4.14 15.29
C GLY A 148 7.71 2.68 15.57
N GLU A 149 6.74 1.78 15.66
CA GLU A 149 6.97 0.34 15.82
C GLU A 149 7.46 -0.27 14.49
N LYS A 150 8.37 -1.24 14.55
CA LYS A 150 8.80 -2.02 13.37
C LYS A 150 7.68 -2.96 12.90
N VAL A 151 6.60 -2.38 12.41
CA VAL A 151 5.43 -3.08 11.86
C VAL A 151 5.29 -2.76 10.37
N ILE A 152 4.97 -3.78 9.58
CA ILE A 152 4.61 -3.67 8.17
C ILE A 152 3.16 -4.14 8.00
N TYR A 153 2.37 -3.32 7.31
CA TYR A 153 1.04 -3.67 6.84
C TYR A 153 1.13 -3.98 5.35
N LEU A 154 1.08 -5.26 5.01
CA LEU A 154 1.20 -5.70 3.62
C LEU A 154 -0.13 -5.57 2.91
N THR A 155 -0.14 -4.86 1.78
CA THR A 155 -1.35 -4.60 1.02
C THR A 155 -1.14 -4.85 -0.48
N PHE A 156 -2.20 -5.33 -1.16
CA PHE A 156 -2.20 -5.60 -2.59
C PHE A 156 -3.39 -4.94 -3.27
N ASP A 157 -3.15 -4.29 -4.41
CA ASP A 157 -4.22 -3.86 -5.30
C ASP A 157 -4.45 -4.91 -6.39
N CYS A 158 -5.73 -5.26 -6.61
CA CYS A 158 -6.17 -6.36 -7.45
C CYS A 158 -7.25 -5.88 -8.44
N GLY A 159 -6.83 -5.38 -9.60
CA GLY A 159 -7.72 -4.97 -10.68
C GLY A 159 -8.06 -6.12 -11.66
N TYR A 160 -7.12 -7.01 -11.89
CA TYR A 160 -7.25 -8.20 -12.74
C TYR A 160 -6.30 -9.31 -12.27
N GLU A 161 -6.41 -10.52 -12.85
CA GLU A 161 -5.58 -11.68 -12.49
C GLU A 161 -4.56 -11.97 -13.61
N ASN A 162 -3.34 -12.36 -13.21
CA ASN A 162 -2.25 -12.75 -14.10
C ASN A 162 -1.54 -14.05 -13.66
N GLY A 163 -2.25 -14.92 -12.95
CA GLY A 163 -1.71 -16.18 -12.43
C GLY A 163 -0.80 -16.06 -11.20
N CYS A 164 -0.73 -14.87 -10.59
CA CYS A 164 0.18 -14.61 -9.48
C CYS A 164 -0.50 -14.62 -8.11
N THR A 165 -1.79 -14.25 -8.01
CA THR A 165 -2.49 -14.09 -6.74
C THR A 165 -2.52 -15.40 -5.93
N GLY A 166 -2.74 -16.54 -6.58
CA GLY A 166 -2.73 -17.84 -5.90
C GLY A 166 -1.40 -18.15 -5.24
N ARG A 167 -0.28 -17.85 -5.91
CA ARG A 167 1.09 -18.03 -5.40
C ARG A 167 1.39 -17.09 -4.23
N ILE A 168 0.92 -15.85 -4.32
CA ILE A 168 1.03 -14.86 -3.23
C ILE A 168 0.31 -15.40 -1.98
N LEU A 169 -0.93 -15.89 -2.12
CA LEU A 169 -1.68 -16.48 -1.02
C LEU A 169 -0.99 -17.72 -0.43
N ASP A 170 -0.40 -18.59 -1.27
CA ASP A 170 0.39 -19.73 -0.81
C ASP A 170 1.57 -19.30 0.06
N THR A 171 2.33 -18.28 -0.38
CA THR A 171 3.45 -17.71 0.37
C THR A 171 3.00 -17.09 1.68
N LEU A 172 1.93 -16.29 1.66
CA LEU A 172 1.39 -15.66 2.87
C LEU A 172 0.94 -16.69 3.90
N LYS A 173 0.32 -17.78 3.44
CA LYS A 173 -0.09 -18.88 4.29
C LYS A 173 1.11 -19.62 4.88
N GLU A 174 2.11 -19.97 4.05
CA GLU A 174 3.34 -20.62 4.49
C GLU A 174 4.07 -19.80 5.54
N LYS A 175 4.18 -18.49 5.29
CA LYS A 175 4.90 -17.55 6.17
C LYS A 175 4.05 -17.05 7.34
N ASN A 176 2.78 -17.42 7.43
CA ASN A 176 1.83 -16.93 8.43
C ASN A 176 1.81 -15.38 8.50
N VAL A 177 1.56 -14.72 7.37
CA VAL A 177 1.54 -13.26 7.24
C VAL A 177 0.14 -12.78 6.84
N PRO A 178 -0.50 -11.90 7.61
CA PRO A 178 -1.75 -11.27 7.21
C PRO A 178 -1.51 -10.22 6.12
N ALA A 179 -2.48 -10.04 5.23
CA ALA A 179 -2.45 -9.00 4.21
C ALA A 179 -3.84 -8.42 3.96
N ALA A 180 -3.90 -7.26 3.31
CA ALA A 180 -5.14 -6.69 2.80
C ALA A 180 -5.10 -6.63 1.26
N PHE A 181 -6.17 -7.09 0.62
CA PHE A 181 -6.34 -7.10 -0.82
C PHE A 181 -7.46 -6.13 -1.20
N PHE A 182 -7.11 -5.03 -1.86
CA PHE A 182 -8.07 -4.06 -2.36
C PHE A 182 -8.50 -4.48 -3.77
N VAL A 183 -9.73 -4.92 -3.90
CA VAL A 183 -10.23 -5.59 -5.10
C VAL A 183 -11.24 -4.73 -5.85
N THR A 184 -11.23 -4.76 -7.18
CA THR A 184 -12.30 -4.19 -8.02
C THR A 184 -13.42 -5.20 -8.21
N LEU A 185 -14.64 -4.72 -8.53
CA LEU A 185 -15.78 -5.63 -8.75
C LEU A 185 -15.55 -6.57 -9.94
N SER A 186 -14.86 -6.11 -10.99
CA SER A 186 -14.50 -6.95 -12.13
C SER A 186 -13.58 -8.11 -11.72
N HIS A 187 -12.58 -7.84 -10.88
CA HIS A 187 -11.67 -8.87 -10.35
C HIS A 187 -12.43 -9.89 -9.49
N VAL A 188 -13.31 -9.41 -8.60
CA VAL A 188 -14.13 -10.28 -7.73
C VAL A 188 -15.03 -11.21 -8.54
N LYS A 189 -15.69 -10.69 -9.59
CA LYS A 189 -16.57 -11.49 -10.45
C LYS A 189 -15.82 -12.53 -11.27
N SER A 190 -14.62 -12.20 -11.72
CA SER A 190 -13.82 -13.07 -12.56
C SER A 190 -13.06 -14.15 -11.78
N ASN A 191 -12.77 -13.91 -10.50
CA ASN A 191 -11.91 -14.78 -9.70
C ASN A 191 -12.53 -15.08 -8.31
N PRO A 192 -13.79 -15.58 -8.25
CA PRO A 192 -14.49 -15.76 -6.98
C PRO A 192 -13.79 -16.71 -6.01
N ASP A 193 -13.09 -17.72 -6.52
CA ASP A 193 -12.38 -18.69 -5.69
C ASP A 193 -11.17 -18.06 -4.99
N LEU A 194 -10.46 -17.14 -5.65
CA LEU A 194 -9.36 -16.39 -5.03
C LEU A 194 -9.87 -15.47 -3.93
N ILE A 195 -10.99 -14.79 -4.16
CA ILE A 195 -11.60 -13.91 -3.15
C ILE A 195 -12.09 -14.75 -1.95
N ALA A 196 -12.74 -15.89 -2.20
CA ALA A 196 -13.15 -16.79 -1.13
C ALA A 196 -11.95 -17.29 -0.33
N ARG A 197 -10.86 -17.59 -1.01
CA ARG A 197 -9.60 -17.99 -0.40
C ARG A 197 -9.02 -16.89 0.48
N MET A 198 -8.93 -15.62 -0.01
CA MET A 198 -8.48 -14.48 0.77
C MET A 198 -9.26 -14.35 2.09
N ILE A 199 -10.60 -14.42 2.02
CA ILE A 199 -11.46 -14.29 3.19
C ILE A 199 -11.28 -15.48 4.15
N ASN A 200 -11.28 -16.71 3.63
CA ASN A 200 -11.21 -17.93 4.44
C ASN A 200 -9.83 -18.13 5.08
N GLU A 201 -8.77 -17.61 4.47
CA GLU A 201 -7.41 -17.63 5.02
C GLU A 201 -7.15 -16.45 5.97
N GLY A 202 -8.17 -15.62 6.26
CA GLY A 202 -8.09 -14.57 7.28
C GLY A 202 -7.52 -13.24 6.80
N HIS A 203 -7.33 -13.08 5.49
CA HIS A 203 -6.93 -11.80 4.92
C HIS A 203 -8.08 -10.80 4.86
N ILE A 204 -7.74 -9.52 4.81
CA ILE A 204 -8.72 -8.45 4.63
C ILE A 204 -8.98 -8.29 3.13
N VAL A 205 -10.25 -8.28 2.73
CA VAL A 205 -10.68 -7.86 1.40
C VAL A 205 -11.23 -6.44 1.51
N GLY A 206 -10.49 -5.48 0.96
CA GLY A 206 -10.85 -4.07 0.90
C GLY A 206 -11.56 -3.71 -0.41
N ASN A 207 -12.28 -2.61 -0.40
CA ASN A 207 -13.02 -2.10 -1.55
C ASN A 207 -12.11 -1.19 -2.39
N HIS A 208 -11.96 -1.50 -3.68
CA HIS A 208 -11.20 -0.69 -4.65
C HIS A 208 -12.10 -0.21 -5.80
N SER A 209 -13.39 0.04 -5.49
CA SER A 209 -14.46 0.47 -6.38
C SER A 209 -14.99 -0.59 -7.36
N ASP A 210 -16.08 -0.26 -8.01
CA ASP A 210 -16.70 -1.07 -9.07
C ASP A 210 -15.87 -1.03 -10.36
N THR A 211 -15.64 0.20 -10.89
CA THR A 211 -15.07 0.40 -12.23
C THR A 211 -13.74 1.13 -12.26
N HIS A 212 -13.12 1.35 -11.09
CA HIS A 212 -11.82 1.98 -10.93
C HIS A 212 -11.74 3.43 -11.50
N PRO A 213 -12.72 4.32 -11.25
CA PRO A 213 -12.67 5.69 -11.73
C PRO A 213 -11.79 6.57 -10.84
N ASN A 214 -11.34 7.71 -11.37
CA ASN A 214 -10.70 8.75 -10.59
C ASN A 214 -11.73 9.47 -9.69
N PHE A 215 -11.63 9.29 -8.38
CA PHE A 215 -12.59 9.81 -7.40
C PHE A 215 -12.53 11.33 -7.20
N SER A 216 -11.50 12.00 -7.67
CA SER A 216 -11.45 13.47 -7.65
C SER A 216 -12.29 14.13 -8.75
N THR A 217 -12.73 13.35 -9.75
CA THR A 217 -13.43 13.87 -10.94
C THR A 217 -14.89 13.46 -11.07
N ILE A 218 -15.36 12.57 -10.21
CA ILE A 218 -16.75 12.06 -10.26
C ILE A 218 -17.61 12.66 -9.14
N SER A 219 -18.93 12.67 -9.34
CA SER A 219 -19.88 13.19 -8.35
C SER A 219 -19.95 12.31 -7.11
N ARG A 220 -20.35 12.88 -5.96
CA ARG A 220 -20.57 12.15 -4.70
C ARG A 220 -21.56 10.99 -4.89
N THR A 221 -22.61 11.18 -5.67
CA THR A 221 -23.57 10.11 -6.02
C THR A 221 -22.86 8.95 -6.73
N ARG A 222 -21.99 9.25 -7.70
CA ARG A 222 -21.23 8.21 -8.41
C ARG A 222 -20.23 7.53 -7.50
N MET A 223 -19.55 8.25 -6.62
CA MET A 223 -18.62 7.67 -5.63
C MET A 223 -19.33 6.64 -4.75
N VAL A 224 -20.52 6.98 -4.22
CA VAL A 224 -21.32 6.05 -3.40
C VAL A 224 -21.71 4.80 -4.20
N GLN A 225 -22.12 4.95 -5.47
CA GLN A 225 -22.48 3.83 -6.33
C GLN A 225 -21.27 2.89 -6.56
N GLU A 226 -20.10 3.44 -6.82
CA GLU A 226 -18.86 2.68 -7.02
C GLU A 226 -18.52 1.81 -5.79
N ILE A 227 -18.66 2.37 -4.60
CA ILE A 227 -18.36 1.67 -3.35
C ILE A 227 -19.46 0.64 -3.03
N GLN A 228 -20.73 1.04 -3.13
CA GLN A 228 -21.88 0.21 -2.79
C GLN A 228 -22.01 -1.02 -3.68
N ASN A 229 -21.76 -0.87 -4.99
CA ASN A 229 -21.89 -1.98 -5.93
C ASN A 229 -20.97 -3.13 -5.57
N LEU A 230 -19.71 -2.84 -5.27
CA LEU A 230 -18.76 -3.85 -4.84
C LEU A 230 -19.10 -4.41 -3.46
N ASP A 231 -19.39 -3.55 -2.47
CA ASP A 231 -19.71 -4.03 -1.12
C ASP A 231 -20.95 -4.93 -1.12
N ASN A 232 -22.01 -4.57 -1.83
CA ASN A 232 -23.21 -5.40 -1.96
C ASN A 232 -22.95 -6.73 -2.68
N TYR A 233 -22.02 -6.77 -3.63
CA TYR A 233 -21.62 -8.02 -4.25
C TYR A 233 -20.87 -8.92 -3.26
N LEU A 234 -19.92 -8.37 -2.50
CA LEU A 234 -19.21 -9.10 -1.44
C LEU A 234 -20.18 -9.61 -0.36
N ARG A 235 -21.11 -8.77 0.07
CA ARG A 235 -22.14 -9.12 1.07
C ARG A 235 -22.98 -10.31 0.62
N THR A 236 -23.50 -10.27 -0.59
CA THR A 236 -24.44 -11.28 -1.08
C THR A 236 -23.76 -12.55 -1.57
N LYS A 237 -22.56 -12.47 -2.13
CA LYS A 237 -21.87 -13.61 -2.75
C LYS A 237 -20.82 -14.25 -1.85
N PHE A 238 -20.32 -13.53 -0.85
CA PHE A 238 -19.26 -14.02 0.04
C PHE A 238 -19.66 -13.98 1.53
N GLY A 239 -20.76 -13.34 1.89
CA GLY A 239 -21.12 -13.13 3.30
C GLY A 239 -20.13 -12.20 4.02
N TYR A 240 -19.53 -11.28 3.28
CA TYR A 240 -18.45 -10.41 3.73
C TYR A 240 -18.74 -8.94 3.39
N SER A 241 -18.35 -8.01 4.24
CA SER A 241 -18.42 -6.57 3.99
C SER A 241 -17.03 -5.97 4.14
N ALA A 242 -16.60 -5.19 3.14
CA ALA A 242 -15.27 -4.60 3.15
C ALA A 242 -15.12 -3.54 4.26
N PRO A 243 -14.10 -3.63 5.13
CA PRO A 243 -13.91 -2.65 6.20
C PRO A 243 -13.20 -1.38 5.75
N TYR A 244 -12.45 -1.48 4.65
CA TYR A 244 -11.58 -0.43 4.14
C TYR A 244 -11.87 -0.12 2.69
N PHE A 245 -11.56 1.11 2.30
CA PHE A 245 -11.58 1.58 0.93
C PHE A 245 -10.18 2.07 0.51
N ARG A 246 -9.79 1.82 -0.73
CA ARG A 246 -8.62 2.43 -1.34
C ARG A 246 -9.03 3.15 -2.61
N PHE A 247 -8.67 4.42 -2.69
CA PHE A 247 -8.92 5.25 -3.86
C PHE A 247 -8.16 4.70 -5.08
N PRO A 248 -8.85 4.45 -6.22
CA PRO A 248 -8.18 4.17 -7.47
C PRO A 248 -7.09 5.21 -7.78
N GLU A 249 -5.91 4.74 -8.22
CA GLU A 249 -4.75 5.59 -8.53
C GLU A 249 -4.22 6.43 -7.34
N GLY A 250 -4.77 6.27 -6.14
CA GLY A 250 -4.55 7.19 -5.03
C GLY A 250 -5.11 8.59 -5.27
N ALA A 251 -6.00 8.75 -6.25
CA ALA A 251 -6.58 10.03 -6.63
C ALA A 251 -7.81 10.35 -5.78
N CYS A 252 -7.68 11.34 -4.92
CA CYS A 252 -8.73 11.81 -4.02
C CYS A 252 -8.86 13.33 -4.02
N SER A 253 -9.77 13.85 -3.24
CA SER A 253 -9.95 15.24 -2.87
C SER A 253 -10.50 15.31 -1.45
N GLU A 254 -10.50 16.46 -0.79
CA GLU A 254 -11.15 16.60 0.52
C GLU A 254 -12.63 16.16 0.45
N ASN A 255 -13.31 16.56 -0.63
CA ASN A 255 -14.70 16.17 -0.90
C ASN A 255 -14.89 14.65 -0.95
N SER A 256 -14.01 13.92 -1.62
CA SER A 256 -14.11 12.46 -1.71
C SER A 256 -13.69 11.75 -0.41
N LEU A 257 -12.66 12.24 0.28
CA LEU A 257 -12.21 11.70 1.56
C LEU A 257 -13.31 11.81 2.63
N GLU A 258 -13.94 12.98 2.75
CA GLU A 258 -15.03 13.20 3.70
C GLU A 258 -16.23 12.31 3.40
N LEU A 259 -16.60 12.16 2.11
CA LEU A 259 -17.69 11.28 1.73
C LEU A 259 -17.43 9.84 2.14
N VAL A 260 -16.24 9.28 1.80
CA VAL A 260 -15.88 7.90 2.13
C VAL A 260 -15.94 7.66 3.63
N GLN A 261 -15.42 8.60 4.43
CA GLN A 261 -15.50 8.55 5.88
C GLN A 261 -16.97 8.58 6.36
N SER A 262 -17.77 9.49 5.82
CA SER A 262 -19.16 9.72 6.26
C SER A 262 -20.09 8.54 5.98
N ILE A 263 -19.78 7.71 4.97
CA ILE A 263 -20.51 6.47 4.68
C ILE A 263 -19.94 5.23 5.40
N GLY A 264 -18.96 5.42 6.30
CA GLY A 264 -18.48 4.41 7.23
C GLY A 264 -17.27 3.61 6.78
N PHE A 265 -16.59 3.99 5.70
CA PHE A 265 -15.34 3.37 5.26
C PHE A 265 -14.12 4.13 5.78
N LYS A 266 -13.08 3.38 6.12
CA LYS A 266 -11.76 3.95 6.38
C LYS A 266 -10.91 3.86 5.13
N SER A 267 -10.39 5.00 4.66
CA SER A 267 -9.50 5.04 3.50
C SER A 267 -8.09 4.62 3.88
N VAL A 268 -7.48 3.78 3.04
CA VAL A 268 -6.11 3.28 3.22
C VAL A 268 -5.28 3.59 1.99
N PHE A 269 -4.26 4.41 2.18
CA PHE A 269 -3.22 4.68 1.18
C PHE A 269 -1.96 3.86 1.53
N TRP A 270 -0.77 4.31 1.15
CA TRP A 270 0.49 3.61 1.37
C TRP A 270 1.65 4.59 1.63
N SER A 271 2.70 4.11 2.24
CA SER A 271 3.93 4.88 2.45
C SER A 271 5.12 4.31 1.66
N THR A 272 4.95 3.13 1.10
CA THR A 272 5.95 2.47 0.26
C THR A 272 5.28 1.73 -0.88
N ALA A 273 5.81 1.92 -2.09
CA ALA A 273 5.42 1.21 -3.31
C ALA A 273 6.55 1.29 -4.35
N TYR A 274 6.37 0.61 -5.47
CA TYR A 274 7.17 0.80 -6.66
C TYR A 274 6.33 0.48 -7.92
N ALA A 275 6.87 0.76 -9.11
CA ALA A 275 6.17 0.47 -10.36
C ALA A 275 6.25 -1.03 -10.68
N ASP A 276 5.23 -1.79 -10.29
CA ASP A 276 5.15 -3.24 -10.37
C ASP A 276 3.93 -3.76 -11.15
N TRP A 277 3.09 -2.86 -11.64
CA TRP A 277 1.85 -3.20 -12.33
C TRP A 277 2.01 -3.48 -13.83
N ASP A 278 3.14 -3.09 -14.45
CA ASP A 278 3.39 -3.32 -15.87
C ASP A 278 3.90 -4.75 -16.11
N ILE A 279 2.96 -5.65 -16.38
CA ILE A 279 3.25 -7.08 -16.64
C ILE A 279 4.04 -7.33 -17.91
N ASN A 280 4.14 -6.34 -18.82
CA ASN A 280 4.91 -6.44 -20.07
C ASN A 280 6.38 -6.06 -19.88
N ASN A 281 6.76 -5.52 -18.71
CA ASN A 281 8.10 -5.06 -18.42
C ASN A 281 8.58 -5.52 -17.02
N PRO A 282 8.58 -6.83 -16.76
CA PRO A 282 9.06 -7.37 -15.49
C PRO A 282 10.54 -7.05 -15.29
N LYS A 283 10.93 -6.68 -14.10
CA LYS A 283 12.33 -6.35 -13.72
C LYS A 283 13.05 -7.51 -13.06
N GLY A 284 12.31 -8.52 -12.68
CA GLY A 284 12.78 -9.74 -12.03
C GLY A 284 12.73 -9.70 -10.49
N LYS A 285 12.78 -10.91 -9.92
CA LYS A 285 12.71 -11.17 -8.48
C LYS A 285 13.70 -10.31 -7.68
N GLN A 286 14.95 -10.23 -8.11
CA GLN A 286 16.00 -9.51 -7.38
C GLN A 286 15.71 -8.00 -7.34
N TYR A 287 15.25 -7.43 -8.45
CA TYR A 287 14.87 -6.02 -8.48
C TYR A 287 13.72 -5.71 -7.52
N ALA A 288 12.69 -6.56 -7.47
CA ALA A 288 11.58 -6.41 -6.53
C ALA A 288 12.09 -6.48 -5.07
N PHE A 289 12.89 -7.49 -4.76
CA PHE A 289 13.50 -7.67 -3.44
C PHE A 289 14.31 -6.43 -3.03
N ASP A 290 15.30 -6.02 -3.82
CA ASP A 290 16.19 -4.90 -3.51
C ASP A 290 15.41 -3.59 -3.35
N THR A 291 14.43 -3.37 -4.24
CA THR A 291 13.64 -2.13 -4.24
C THR A 291 12.74 -2.03 -3.00
N ILE A 292 12.09 -3.13 -2.62
CA ILE A 292 11.17 -3.14 -1.48
C ILE A 292 11.97 -3.06 -0.17
N THR A 293 12.98 -3.91 -0.01
CA THR A 293 13.75 -4.00 1.24
C THR A 293 14.49 -2.71 1.57
N ALA A 294 15.00 -2.01 0.55
CA ALA A 294 15.65 -0.70 0.71
C ALA A 294 14.70 0.42 1.16
N ARG A 295 13.37 0.21 1.11
CA ARG A 295 12.35 1.22 1.42
C ARG A 295 11.53 0.90 2.66
N LEU A 296 11.81 -0.21 3.34
CA LEU A 296 11.11 -0.55 4.57
C LEU A 296 11.40 0.46 5.67
N HIS A 297 10.39 0.76 6.46
CA HIS A 297 10.47 1.66 7.61
C HIS A 297 9.41 1.29 8.65
N PRO A 298 9.55 1.68 9.92
CA PRO A 298 8.54 1.47 10.94
C PRO A 298 7.18 2.04 10.54
N GLY A 299 6.11 1.27 10.78
CA GLY A 299 4.74 1.65 10.43
C GLY A 299 4.42 1.64 8.93
N CYS A 300 5.24 0.96 8.13
CA CYS A 300 5.10 0.91 6.68
C CYS A 300 3.77 0.29 6.24
N ILE A 301 2.99 1.02 5.46
CA ILE A 301 1.91 0.44 4.64
C ILE A 301 2.49 0.21 3.25
N LEU A 302 2.78 -1.06 2.95
CA LEU A 302 3.41 -1.47 1.69
C LEU A 302 2.34 -1.80 0.66
N LEU A 303 2.33 -1.08 -0.46
CA LEU A 303 1.50 -1.38 -1.62
C LEU A 303 2.28 -2.19 -2.65
N LEU A 304 1.72 -3.33 -3.02
CA LEU A 304 2.12 -4.17 -4.14
C LEU A 304 0.91 -4.45 -5.05
N HIS A 305 1.16 -4.88 -6.28
CA HIS A 305 0.10 -5.35 -7.18
C HIS A 305 0.19 -6.87 -7.33
N ALA A 306 -0.96 -7.54 -7.14
CA ALA A 306 -1.03 -9.01 -7.18
C ALA A 306 -0.80 -9.60 -8.58
N VAL A 307 -0.83 -8.79 -9.63
CA VAL A 307 -0.52 -9.18 -11.01
C VAL A 307 0.98 -9.35 -11.28
N SER A 308 1.84 -8.83 -10.39
CA SER A 308 3.28 -8.83 -10.59
C SER A 308 3.89 -10.20 -10.32
N LYS A 309 4.49 -10.78 -11.35
CA LYS A 309 5.29 -12.00 -11.21
C LYS A 309 6.50 -11.78 -10.30
N ASP A 310 7.12 -10.63 -10.40
CA ASP A 310 8.31 -10.27 -9.63
C ASP A 310 8.00 -10.23 -8.13
N ASN A 311 6.84 -9.66 -7.76
CA ASN A 311 6.34 -9.69 -6.39
C ASN A 311 6.06 -11.12 -5.91
N ALA A 312 5.35 -11.92 -6.72
CA ALA A 312 5.04 -13.30 -6.36
C ALA A 312 6.31 -14.15 -6.18
N ASP A 313 7.36 -13.87 -6.94
CA ASP A 313 8.65 -14.58 -6.85
C ASP A 313 9.50 -14.10 -5.65
N ALA A 314 9.38 -12.83 -5.25
CA ALA A 314 10.22 -12.22 -4.22
C ALA A 314 9.59 -12.21 -2.81
N LEU A 315 8.28 -12.37 -2.71
CA LEU A 315 7.52 -12.12 -1.47
C LEU A 315 8.05 -12.93 -0.28
N GLY A 316 8.36 -14.21 -0.47
CA GLY A 316 8.89 -15.06 0.61
C GLY A 316 10.20 -14.51 1.18
N ASP A 317 11.14 -14.14 0.30
CA ASP A 317 12.44 -13.61 0.70
C ASP A 317 12.31 -12.22 1.37
N ILE A 318 11.37 -11.38 0.88
CA ILE A 318 11.07 -10.06 1.47
C ILE A 318 10.54 -10.23 2.90
N ILE A 319 9.64 -11.19 3.12
CA ILE A 319 9.09 -11.47 4.46
C ILE A 319 10.19 -11.94 5.41
N ASP A 320 11.03 -12.87 4.96
CA ASP A 320 12.12 -13.40 5.78
C ASP A 320 13.13 -12.29 6.12
N TYR A 321 13.58 -11.53 5.12
CA TYR A 321 14.47 -10.38 5.34
C TYR A 321 13.87 -9.36 6.33
N ALA A 322 12.60 -8.98 6.15
CA ALA A 322 11.96 -8.01 7.04
C ALA A 322 11.96 -8.50 8.49
N ARG A 323 11.68 -9.79 8.71
CA ARG A 323 11.74 -10.41 10.04
C ARG A 323 13.16 -10.42 10.63
N GLU A 324 14.17 -10.70 9.81
CA GLU A 324 15.57 -10.62 10.23
C GLU A 324 15.97 -9.19 10.64
N GLN A 325 15.33 -8.17 10.05
CA GLN A 325 15.49 -6.76 10.46
C GLN A 325 14.62 -6.37 11.67
N GLY A 326 13.88 -7.32 12.27
CA GLY A 326 13.05 -7.12 13.44
C GLY A 326 11.66 -6.54 13.14
N TYR A 327 11.19 -6.61 11.89
CA TYR A 327 9.82 -6.21 11.54
C TYR A 327 8.80 -7.32 11.82
N GLU A 328 7.63 -6.92 12.27
CA GLU A 328 6.44 -7.75 12.36
C GLU A 328 5.45 -7.40 11.25
N PHE A 329 4.72 -8.41 10.75
CA PHE A 329 3.60 -8.19 9.82
C PHE A 329 2.29 -8.21 10.61
N LYS A 330 1.50 -7.15 10.49
CA LYS A 330 0.20 -7.03 11.15
C LYS A 330 -0.92 -6.76 10.14
N ALA A 331 -2.15 -7.14 10.52
CA ALA A 331 -3.34 -6.74 9.78
C ALA A 331 -3.64 -5.25 10.04
N LEU A 332 -4.23 -4.56 9.02
CA LEU A 332 -4.68 -3.18 9.11
C LEU A 332 -5.71 -2.94 10.21
#